data_499e2ed622bae8a805518427b1860b0d
#
_entry.id   499e2ed622bae8a805518427b1860b0d
#
_cell.length_a   1.000
_cell.length_b   1.000
_cell.length_c   1.000
_cell.angle_alpha   90.00
_cell.angle_beta   90.00
_cell.angle_gamma   90.00
#
_symmetry.space_group_name_H-M   'P 1'
#
loop_
_entity.id
_entity.type
_entity.pdbx_description
1 polymer ?
#
loop_
_entity_poly.entity_id
_entity_poly.type
_entity_poly.pdbx_seq_one_letter_code
_entity_poly.pdbx_strand_id
1 'polypeptide(L)'
;GETLSAEASMDEKIVAITAAMASGTGLDIFARKHPKKFFDVGIAEQHAVTMCAGLATEGFKPFAAIYSTFLQRAYDQIVHDVAIQKLPVRFAIDRAGQVGADGPTHAGSFDIAFLSVLPNFIIMAAADEEDDQREG
;
A
#
# COMPACT_ATOMS: atom_id res chain seq x y z
N GLY A 1 6.57 -8.43 2.37
CA GLY A 1 5.81 -9.52 3.00
C GLY A 1 6.45 -10.04 4.29
N GLU A 2 7.72 -10.45 4.27
CA GLU A 2 8.38 -11.01 5.45
C GLU A 2 8.62 -9.98 6.55
N THR A 3 9.18 -8.83 6.21
CA THR A 3 9.43 -7.72 7.14
C THR A 3 8.14 -7.28 7.82
N LEU A 4 7.10 -7.00 7.04
CA LEU A 4 5.79 -6.60 7.57
C LEU A 4 5.18 -7.70 8.47
N SER A 5 5.41 -8.98 8.16
CA SER A 5 4.95 -10.08 9.01
C SER A 5 5.67 -10.12 10.35
N ALA A 6 6.97 -9.79 10.39
CA ALA A 6 7.73 -9.70 11.62
C ALA A 6 7.21 -8.54 12.50
N GLU A 7 7.01 -7.37 11.92
CA GLU A 7 6.44 -6.21 12.60
C GLU A 7 5.03 -6.49 13.14
N ALA A 8 4.17 -7.13 12.35
CA ALA A 8 2.82 -7.50 12.77
C ALA A 8 2.76 -8.54 13.88
N SER A 9 3.84 -9.28 14.10
CA SER A 9 3.97 -10.20 15.25
C SER A 9 4.21 -9.44 16.56
N MET A 10 4.77 -8.24 16.48
CA MET A 10 5.06 -7.37 17.62
C MET A 10 3.99 -6.29 17.85
N ASP A 11 3.25 -5.93 16.79
CA ASP A 11 2.19 -4.91 16.86
C ASP A 11 0.87 -5.47 16.33
N GLU A 12 -0.09 -5.62 17.23
CA GLU A 12 -1.44 -6.11 16.95
C GLU A 12 -2.25 -5.18 16.01
N LYS A 13 -1.85 -3.92 15.90
CA LYS A 13 -2.56 -2.91 15.10
C LYS A 13 -2.17 -2.91 13.63
N ILE A 14 -1.09 -3.56 13.26
CA ILE A 14 -0.66 -3.67 11.87
C ILE A 14 -1.61 -4.61 11.11
N VAL A 15 -2.15 -4.11 10.01
CA VAL A 15 -3.01 -4.85 9.08
C VAL A 15 -2.56 -4.60 7.64
N ALA A 16 -2.73 -5.58 6.78
CA ALA A 16 -2.31 -5.50 5.38
C ALA A 16 -3.51 -5.67 4.45
N ILE A 17 -3.60 -4.80 3.46
CA ILE A 17 -4.67 -4.76 2.48
C ILE A 17 -4.08 -4.81 1.07
N THR A 18 -4.68 -5.59 0.19
CA THR A 18 -4.34 -5.60 -1.24
C THR A 18 -5.61 -5.67 -2.10
N ALA A 19 -5.47 -5.37 -3.38
CA ALA A 19 -6.54 -5.44 -4.37
C ALA A 19 -6.20 -6.50 -5.43
N ALA A 20 -6.48 -7.78 -5.12
CA ALA A 20 -6.25 -8.97 -5.94
C ALA A 20 -4.78 -9.23 -6.31
N MET A 21 -3.82 -8.70 -5.53
CA MET A 21 -2.38 -8.77 -5.82
C MET A 21 -1.55 -9.39 -4.68
N ALA A 22 -2.12 -10.32 -3.92
CA ALA A 22 -1.46 -10.88 -2.74
C ALA A 22 -0.07 -11.49 -3.06
N SER A 23 0.04 -12.31 -4.09
CA SER A 23 1.32 -12.92 -4.49
C SER A 23 2.29 -11.91 -5.10
N GLY A 24 1.77 -11.00 -5.94
CA GLY A 24 2.59 -10.00 -6.62
C GLY A 24 3.22 -8.97 -5.68
N THR A 25 2.57 -8.67 -4.56
CA THR A 25 3.06 -7.76 -3.51
C THR A 25 3.77 -8.50 -2.36
N GLY A 26 3.87 -9.83 -2.41
CA GLY A 26 4.43 -10.65 -1.34
C GLY A 26 3.54 -10.73 -0.08
N LEU A 27 2.32 -10.21 -0.11
CA LEU A 27 1.38 -10.30 1.01
C LEU A 27 0.78 -11.69 1.21
N ASP A 28 0.98 -12.62 0.30
CA ASP A 28 0.65 -14.03 0.51
C ASP A 28 1.43 -14.64 1.69
N ILE A 29 2.67 -14.16 1.93
CA ILE A 29 3.47 -14.53 3.11
C ILE A 29 2.80 -14.00 4.38
N PHE A 30 2.39 -12.73 4.35
CA PHE A 30 1.69 -12.09 5.45
C PHE A 30 0.36 -12.80 5.76
N ALA A 31 -0.43 -13.09 4.73
CA ALA A 31 -1.72 -13.75 4.84
C ALA A 31 -1.63 -15.14 5.51
N ARG A 32 -0.57 -15.90 5.20
CA ARG A 32 -0.33 -17.20 5.85
C ARG A 32 -0.01 -17.08 7.34
N LYS A 33 0.77 -16.06 7.74
CA LYS A 33 1.17 -15.85 9.14
C LYS A 33 0.11 -15.13 9.96
N HIS A 34 -0.59 -14.19 9.35
CA HIS A 34 -1.55 -13.30 10.01
C HIS A 34 -2.91 -13.25 9.29
N PRO A 35 -3.63 -14.40 9.15
CA PRO A 35 -4.85 -14.46 8.32
C PRO A 35 -5.98 -13.54 8.81
N LYS A 36 -5.98 -13.16 10.08
CA LYS A 36 -6.99 -12.23 10.64
C LYS A 36 -6.63 -10.75 10.46
N LYS A 37 -5.41 -10.46 10.03
CA LYS A 37 -4.90 -9.11 9.79
C LYS A 37 -4.70 -8.81 8.30
N PHE A 38 -5.09 -9.73 7.43
CA PHE A 38 -4.96 -9.63 5.98
C PHE A 38 -6.31 -9.51 5.32
N PHE A 39 -6.43 -8.59 4.37
CA PHE A 39 -7.64 -8.35 3.60
C PHE A 39 -7.30 -8.23 2.11
N ASP A 40 -7.90 -9.08 1.30
CA ASP A 40 -7.91 -8.93 -0.15
C ASP A 40 -9.31 -8.49 -0.58
N VAL A 41 -9.40 -7.28 -1.11
CA VAL A 41 -10.68 -6.68 -1.51
C VAL A 41 -11.09 -6.99 -2.94
N GLY A 42 -10.33 -7.84 -3.63
CA GLY A 42 -10.51 -8.08 -5.06
C GLY A 42 -10.01 -6.89 -5.90
N ILE A 43 -10.42 -6.81 -7.17
CA ILE A 43 -10.05 -5.70 -8.07
C ILE A 43 -10.89 -4.47 -7.72
N ALA A 44 -10.57 -3.83 -6.59
CA ALA A 44 -11.31 -2.71 -6.03
C ALA A 44 -10.38 -1.76 -5.24
N GLU A 45 -9.46 -1.12 -5.94
CA GLU A 45 -8.43 -0.25 -5.35
C GLU A 45 -9.04 0.92 -4.56
N GLN A 46 -10.15 1.48 -5.04
CA GLN A 46 -10.88 2.53 -4.33
C GLN A 46 -11.38 2.03 -2.97
N HIS A 47 -11.94 0.82 -2.93
CA HIS A 47 -12.40 0.20 -1.69
C HIS A 47 -11.23 -0.09 -0.74
N ALA A 48 -10.10 -0.56 -1.27
CA ALA A 48 -8.89 -0.79 -0.48
C ALA A 48 -8.46 0.47 0.27
N VAL A 49 -8.40 1.61 -0.42
CA VAL A 49 -7.98 2.89 0.18
C VAL A 49 -9.00 3.39 1.21
N THR A 50 -10.28 3.38 0.88
CA THR A 50 -11.34 3.80 1.83
C THR A 50 -11.37 2.89 3.07
N MET A 51 -11.18 1.58 2.91
CA MET A 51 -11.07 0.64 4.03
C MET A 51 -9.85 0.95 4.90
N CYS A 52 -8.69 1.24 4.31
CA CYS A 52 -7.50 1.66 5.06
C CYS A 52 -7.77 2.94 5.86
N ALA A 53 -8.44 3.92 5.27
CA ALA A 53 -8.81 5.15 5.96
C ALA A 53 -9.70 4.86 7.18
N GLY A 54 -10.74 4.04 7.00
CA GLY A 54 -11.62 3.61 8.11
C GLY A 54 -10.86 2.88 9.23
N LEU A 55 -9.96 1.96 8.89
CA LEU A 55 -9.13 1.26 9.88
C LEU A 55 -8.19 2.23 10.61
N ALA A 56 -7.63 3.21 9.91
CA ALA A 56 -6.78 4.21 10.52
C ALA A 56 -7.52 5.09 11.53
N THR A 57 -8.80 5.40 11.33
CA THR A 57 -9.62 6.14 12.30
C THR A 57 -9.83 5.38 13.60
N GLU A 58 -9.80 4.03 13.55
CA GLU A 58 -9.90 3.16 14.73
C GLU A 58 -8.53 2.87 15.37
N GLY A 59 -7.48 3.54 14.90
CA GLY A 59 -6.13 3.43 15.46
C GLY A 59 -5.36 2.21 14.97
N PHE A 60 -5.82 1.54 13.92
CA PHE A 60 -5.01 0.54 13.22
C PHE A 60 -3.91 1.20 12.39
N LYS A 61 -2.92 0.40 12.01
CA LYS A 61 -1.80 0.78 11.15
C LYS A 61 -1.92 0.04 9.81
N PRO A 62 -2.79 0.51 8.90
CA PRO A 62 -3.01 -0.18 7.64
C PRO A 62 -1.87 0.04 6.65
N PHE A 63 -1.45 -1.05 6.01
CA PHE A 63 -0.55 -1.08 4.87
C PHE A 63 -1.35 -1.49 3.62
N ALA A 64 -1.49 -0.57 2.67
CA ALA A 64 -2.10 -0.83 1.37
C ALA A 64 -1.01 -1.18 0.36
N ALA A 65 -0.89 -2.45 -0.01
CA ALA A 65 0.06 -2.90 -1.01
C ALA A 65 -0.64 -3.00 -2.38
N ILE A 66 -0.36 -2.05 -3.25
CA ILE A 66 -1.04 -1.88 -4.55
C ILE A 66 -0.01 -1.51 -5.60
N TYR A 67 -0.14 -2.04 -6.82
CA TYR A 67 0.71 -1.66 -7.94
C TYR A 67 0.50 -0.19 -8.33
N SER A 68 1.60 0.49 -8.64
CA SER A 68 1.61 1.91 -9.01
C SER A 68 0.55 2.26 -10.06
N THR A 69 0.50 1.51 -11.16
CA THR A 69 -0.48 1.76 -12.23
C THR A 69 -1.93 1.61 -11.77
N PHE A 70 -2.22 0.69 -10.85
CA PHE A 70 -3.58 0.45 -10.36
C PHE A 70 -4.00 1.44 -9.28
N LEU A 71 -3.05 1.99 -8.55
CA LEU A 71 -3.31 2.99 -7.52
C LEU A 71 -3.95 4.27 -8.09
N GLN A 72 -3.73 4.56 -9.37
CA GLN A 72 -4.37 5.68 -10.07
C GLN A 72 -5.91 5.66 -9.96
N ARG A 73 -6.52 4.47 -9.92
CA ARG A 73 -7.99 4.32 -9.76
C ARG A 73 -8.50 4.84 -8.43
N ALA A 74 -7.65 4.85 -7.41
CA ALA A 74 -8.00 5.25 -6.05
C ALA A 74 -7.53 6.67 -5.69
N TYR A 75 -7.14 7.48 -6.66
CA TYR A 75 -6.60 8.81 -6.40
C TYR A 75 -7.59 9.71 -5.66
N ASP A 76 -8.87 9.67 -6.03
CA ASP A 76 -9.91 10.43 -5.33
C ASP A 76 -10.02 10.02 -3.85
N GLN A 77 -9.98 8.73 -3.55
CA GLN A 77 -10.02 8.21 -2.18
C GLN A 77 -8.73 8.55 -1.41
N ILE A 78 -7.58 8.57 -2.06
CA ILE A 78 -6.34 9.03 -1.44
C ILE A 78 -6.47 10.49 -1.02
N VAL A 79 -7.04 11.34 -1.88
CA VAL A 79 -7.26 12.77 -1.59
C VAL A 79 -8.27 12.95 -0.45
N HIS A 80 -9.48 12.43 -0.61
CA HIS A 80 -10.60 12.71 0.27
C HIS A 80 -10.58 11.91 1.57
N ASP A 81 -10.28 10.60 1.47
CA ASP A 81 -10.39 9.71 2.61
C ASP A 81 -9.11 9.69 3.46
N VAL A 82 -7.95 9.98 2.86
CA VAL A 82 -6.66 9.90 3.55
C VAL A 82 -6.02 11.28 3.74
N ALA A 83 -5.69 11.99 2.65
CA ALA A 83 -4.89 13.22 2.73
C ALA A 83 -5.59 14.36 3.47
N ILE A 84 -6.85 14.66 3.11
CA ILE A 84 -7.63 15.74 3.74
C ILE A 84 -7.84 15.45 5.24
N GLN A 85 -8.07 14.18 5.59
CA GLN A 85 -8.28 13.75 6.96
C GLN A 85 -6.97 13.52 7.76
N LYS A 86 -5.82 13.61 7.11
CA LYS A 86 -4.48 13.39 7.70
C LYS A 86 -4.35 12.03 8.37
N LEU A 87 -4.92 11.00 7.78
CA LEU A 87 -4.90 9.66 8.33
C LEU A 87 -3.57 8.95 8.02
N PRO A 88 -3.01 8.20 8.99
CA PRO A 88 -1.73 7.53 8.84
C PRO A 88 -1.83 6.21 8.08
N VAL A 89 -2.30 6.26 6.84
CA VAL A 89 -2.31 5.11 5.93
C VAL A 89 -0.94 4.98 5.26
N ARG A 90 -0.42 3.77 5.20
CA ARG A 90 0.85 3.45 4.55
C ARG A 90 0.60 2.78 3.21
N PHE A 91 1.12 3.36 2.15
CA PHE A 91 1.03 2.82 0.80
C PHE A 91 2.36 2.16 0.42
N ALA A 92 2.37 0.84 0.32
CA ALA A 92 3.47 0.09 -0.28
C ALA A 92 3.19 -0.03 -1.79
N ILE A 93 3.82 0.85 -2.56
CA ILE A 93 3.58 0.96 -4.01
C ILE A 93 4.56 0.07 -4.75
N ASP A 94 4.05 -1.03 -5.27
CA ASP A 94 4.84 -1.98 -6.05
C ASP A 94 4.79 -1.65 -7.55
N ARG A 95 5.74 -2.13 -8.33
CA ARG A 95 5.87 -1.90 -9.78
C ARG A 95 5.90 -0.41 -10.16
N ALA A 96 6.54 0.42 -9.35
CA ALA A 96 6.85 1.79 -9.75
C ALA A 96 7.92 1.80 -10.85
N GLY A 97 7.78 2.69 -11.84
CA GLY A 97 8.69 2.76 -12.99
C GLY A 97 8.38 1.77 -14.11
N GLN A 98 9.42 1.34 -14.82
CA GLN A 98 9.31 0.41 -15.95
C GLN A 98 9.29 -1.04 -15.47
N VAL A 99 8.37 -1.83 -15.98
CA VAL A 99 8.09 -3.20 -15.48
C VAL A 99 8.40 -4.31 -16.48
N GLY A 100 9.07 -4.03 -17.58
CA GLY A 100 9.54 -5.02 -18.55
C GLY A 100 8.42 -5.86 -19.18
N ALA A 101 8.39 -7.16 -18.84
CA ALA A 101 7.48 -8.13 -19.47
C ALA A 101 5.99 -7.86 -19.24
N ASP A 102 5.61 -7.19 -18.14
CA ASP A 102 4.22 -6.83 -17.86
C ASP A 102 3.68 -5.76 -18.81
N GLY A 103 4.56 -5.06 -19.51
CA GLY A 103 4.22 -4.13 -20.58
C GLY A 103 3.71 -2.76 -20.11
N PRO A 104 3.30 -1.91 -21.08
CA PRO A 104 3.00 -0.50 -20.82
C PRO A 104 1.79 -0.27 -19.90
N THR A 105 0.87 -1.22 -19.82
CA THR A 105 -0.31 -1.11 -18.95
C THR A 105 0.01 -1.28 -17.47
N HIS A 106 1.18 -1.82 -17.14
CA HIS A 106 1.65 -2.06 -15.78
C HIS A 106 2.78 -1.12 -15.38
N ALA A 107 3.27 -0.27 -16.28
CA ALA A 107 4.30 0.72 -15.97
C ALA A 107 3.77 1.78 -15.00
N GLY A 108 4.48 1.98 -13.89
CA GLY A 108 4.14 2.92 -12.83
C GLY A 108 4.91 4.23 -12.99
N SER A 109 4.42 5.14 -13.85
CA SER A 109 5.15 6.36 -14.21
C SER A 109 4.64 7.64 -13.53
N PHE A 110 3.52 7.60 -12.81
CA PHE A 110 2.82 8.80 -12.40
C PHE A 110 2.61 8.93 -10.88
N ASP A 111 2.90 7.91 -10.09
CA ASP A 111 2.67 7.86 -8.65
C ASP A 111 3.36 9.01 -7.89
N ILE A 112 4.64 9.23 -8.12
CA ILE A 112 5.36 10.35 -7.50
C ILE A 112 4.70 11.68 -7.86
N ALA A 113 4.33 11.88 -9.14
CA ALA A 113 3.75 13.12 -9.61
C ALA A 113 2.39 13.42 -8.95
N PHE A 114 1.48 12.44 -8.88
CA PHE A 114 0.16 12.69 -8.31
C PHE A 114 0.12 12.64 -6.78
N LEU A 115 1.04 11.92 -6.13
CA LEU A 115 1.11 11.89 -4.67
C LEU A 115 1.87 13.08 -4.08
N SER A 116 2.90 13.59 -4.76
CA SER A 116 3.73 14.69 -4.24
C SER A 116 2.99 16.03 -4.12
N VAL A 117 1.89 16.20 -4.83
CA VAL A 117 1.06 17.41 -4.73
C VAL A 117 0.11 17.39 -3.54
N LEU A 118 -0.04 16.25 -2.87
CA LEU A 118 -0.94 16.11 -1.73
C LEU A 118 -0.29 16.59 -0.43
N PRO A 119 -0.98 17.41 0.36
CA PRO A 119 -0.46 17.84 1.66
C PRO A 119 -0.42 16.66 2.63
N ASN A 120 0.55 16.70 3.55
CA ASN A 120 0.76 15.69 4.61
C ASN A 120 1.20 14.31 4.10
N PHE A 121 1.59 14.17 2.84
CA PHE A 121 2.19 12.95 2.31
C PHE A 121 3.71 13.02 2.45
N ILE A 122 4.29 11.90 2.86
CA ILE A 122 5.72 11.64 2.81
C ILE A 122 5.92 10.57 1.76
N ILE A 123 6.78 10.83 0.78
CA ILE A 123 7.11 9.90 -0.29
C ILE A 123 8.56 9.48 -0.13
N MET A 124 8.78 8.20 -0.08
CA MET A 124 10.10 7.58 0.03
C MET A 124 10.31 6.64 -1.14
N ALA A 125 11.52 6.54 -1.63
CA ALA A 125 11.93 5.61 -2.65
C ALA A 125 13.26 4.98 -2.20
N ALA A 126 13.24 3.69 -1.90
CA ALA A 126 14.41 2.98 -1.45
C ALA A 126 15.51 2.99 -2.52
N ALA A 127 16.74 3.27 -2.11
CA ALA A 127 17.90 3.23 -2.99
C ALA A 127 18.50 1.82 -3.10
N ASP A 128 18.30 1.00 -2.07
CA ASP A 128 18.75 -0.39 -2.00
C ASP A 128 17.87 -1.21 -1.05
N GLU A 129 18.20 -2.51 -0.89
CA GLU A 129 17.44 -3.43 -0.03
C GLU A 129 17.49 -3.06 1.46
N GLU A 130 18.55 -2.39 1.91
CA GLU A 130 18.67 -1.98 3.31
C GLU A 130 17.76 -0.76 3.60
N ASP A 131 17.63 0.13 2.64
CA ASP A 131 16.73 1.29 2.76
C ASP A 131 15.28 0.85 2.79
N ASP A 132 14.87 -0.11 1.93
CA ASP A 132 13.51 -0.66 1.90
C ASP A 132 13.08 -1.24 3.27
N GLN A 133 14.01 -1.84 4.00
CA GLN A 133 13.73 -2.38 5.33
C GLN A 133 13.60 -1.30 6.42
N ARG A 134 14.19 -0.13 6.22
CA ARG A 134 14.13 0.98 7.20
C ARG A 134 12.88 1.84 7.05
N GLU A 135 12.29 1.83 5.87
CA GLU A 135 11.10 2.63 5.55
C GLU A 135 9.76 1.95 5.97
N GLY A 136 9.80 0.68 6.40
CA GLY A 136 8.67 -0.10 6.91
C GLY A 136 8.45 0.12 8.40
#